data_1a723b58fd3a067303b4986498195524
#
_entry.id   1a723b58fd3a067303b4986498195524
#
_cell.length_a   1.000
_cell.length_b   1.000
_cell.length_c   1.000
_cell.angle_alpha   90.00
_cell.angle_beta   90.00
_cell.angle_gamma   90.00
#
_symmetry.space_group_name_H-M   'P 1'
#
loop_
_entity.id
_entity.type
_entity.pdbx_description
1 polymer ?
#
loop_
_entity_poly.entity_id
_entity_poly.type
_entity_poly.pdbx_seq_one_letter_code
_entity_poly.pdbx_strand_id
1 'polypeptide(L)'
;MQDMLRFLEFWPSTIGNNVEILTPANSSGVTFHISTNNNLKSFEPRVSRRTMNKEDRSVPRVSTAATLNGCLSGYSAALYDWEAMDADKWQGGWKIYAIPYDVALKPNKKILGDAEQTEEIWLVPYNKSHVRYQATPVGEVFFTKVGREATADAKLPRRVVVQAYVRIAEGNMLPLNKSTVLRAGYYQLTYNNWFEAMDLRNPQDIMVKPITSGDYNSYKKLGAGNLGLTT
;
A
#
# COMPACT_ATOMS: atom_id res chain seq x y z
N MET A 1 7.12 -4.92 -29.04
CA MET A 1 5.74 -5.19 -29.45
C MET A 1 5.43 -6.68 -29.53
N GLN A 2 6.27 -7.51 -30.14
CA GLN A 2 6.08 -8.98 -30.19
C GLN A 2 6.04 -9.66 -28.80
N ASP A 3 6.88 -9.24 -27.86
CA ASP A 3 6.91 -9.81 -26.50
C ASP A 3 5.64 -9.44 -25.70
N MET A 4 5.04 -8.29 -25.98
CA MET A 4 3.81 -7.84 -25.34
C MET A 4 2.58 -8.60 -25.84
N LEU A 5 2.56 -9.00 -27.13
CA LEU A 5 1.50 -9.83 -27.68
C LEU A 5 1.55 -11.25 -27.11
N ARG A 6 2.77 -11.81 -26.96
CA ARG A 6 2.97 -13.12 -26.31
C ARG A 6 2.57 -13.10 -24.83
N PHE A 7 2.69 -11.98 -24.16
CA PHE A 7 2.25 -11.80 -22.79
C PHE A 7 0.73 -11.91 -22.66
N LEU A 8 -0.04 -11.30 -23.58
CA LEU A 8 -1.50 -11.37 -23.59
C LEU A 8 -2.06 -12.75 -23.95
N GLU A 9 -1.33 -13.52 -24.77
CA GLU A 9 -1.71 -14.91 -25.13
C GLU A 9 -1.63 -15.87 -23.92
N PHE A 10 -0.91 -15.49 -22.89
CA PHE A 10 -0.70 -16.31 -21.70
C PHE A 10 -1.81 -16.19 -20.66
N TRP A 11 -2.59 -15.10 -20.70
CA TRP A 11 -3.61 -14.80 -19.70
C TRP A 11 -5.01 -15.10 -20.22
N PRO A 12 -5.94 -15.55 -19.35
CA PRO A 12 -7.33 -15.75 -19.76
C PRO A 12 -7.89 -14.50 -20.43
N SER A 13 -8.66 -14.67 -21.50
CA SER A 13 -9.26 -13.57 -22.25
C SER A 13 -10.10 -12.60 -21.39
N THR A 14 -10.64 -13.11 -20.27
CA THR A 14 -11.38 -12.33 -19.27
C THR A 14 -10.53 -11.28 -18.58
N ILE A 15 -9.22 -11.48 -18.49
CA ILE A 15 -8.27 -10.54 -17.86
C ILE A 15 -7.84 -9.49 -18.88
N GLY A 16 -7.54 -9.89 -20.11
CA GLY A 16 -6.99 -9.01 -21.14
C GLY A 16 -7.78 -7.73 -21.39
N ASN A 17 -9.11 -7.77 -21.27
CA ASN A 17 -9.98 -6.60 -21.45
C ASN A 17 -10.21 -5.79 -20.16
N ASN A 18 -9.71 -6.26 -19.02
CA ASN A 18 -9.96 -5.67 -17.72
C ASN A 18 -8.70 -5.19 -17.02
N VAL A 19 -7.58 -5.15 -17.72
CA VAL A 19 -6.30 -4.65 -17.24
C VAL A 19 -5.69 -3.67 -18.25
N GLU A 20 -4.98 -2.68 -17.73
CA GLU A 20 -4.07 -1.83 -18.49
C GLU A 20 -2.67 -2.42 -18.36
N ILE A 21 -1.93 -2.54 -19.47
CA ILE A 21 -0.55 -2.97 -19.45
C ILE A 21 0.35 -1.76 -19.19
N LEU A 22 1.10 -1.84 -18.11
CA LEU A 22 2.08 -0.82 -17.74
C LEU A 22 3.49 -1.27 -18.14
N THR A 23 4.24 -0.32 -18.69
CA THR A 23 5.66 -0.45 -19.03
C THR A 23 6.38 0.83 -18.64
N PRO A 24 7.73 0.87 -18.58
CA PRO A 24 8.45 2.12 -18.35
C PRO A 24 8.18 3.22 -19.39
N ALA A 25 7.64 2.86 -20.56
CA ALA A 25 7.29 3.83 -21.59
C ALA A 25 6.00 4.61 -21.30
N ASN A 26 5.06 4.04 -20.53
CA ASN A 26 3.76 4.66 -20.21
C ASN A 26 3.52 4.83 -18.70
N SER A 27 4.52 4.53 -17.88
CA SER A 27 4.44 4.60 -16.42
C SER A 27 5.81 4.89 -15.79
N SER A 28 5.89 4.94 -14.46
CA SER A 28 7.17 5.15 -13.75
C SER A 28 8.16 3.99 -13.87
N GLY A 29 7.73 2.81 -14.29
CA GLY A 29 8.53 1.59 -14.27
C GLY A 29 8.88 1.08 -12.86
N VAL A 30 8.32 1.70 -11.82
CA VAL A 30 8.53 1.34 -10.41
C VAL A 30 7.18 1.34 -9.69
N THR A 31 6.99 0.38 -8.82
CA THR A 31 5.83 0.27 -7.94
C THR A 31 6.27 0.04 -6.51
N PHE A 32 5.35 0.14 -5.55
CA PHE A 32 5.66 0.07 -4.13
C PHE A 32 4.86 -1.03 -3.43
N HIS A 33 5.47 -1.59 -2.40
CA HIS A 33 4.84 -2.57 -1.51
C HIS A 33 5.25 -2.28 -0.07
N ILE A 34 4.32 -2.43 0.86
CA ILE A 34 4.62 -2.35 2.29
C ILE A 34 4.53 -3.74 2.91
N SER A 35 5.46 -4.08 3.81
CA SER A 35 5.52 -5.39 4.43
C SER A 35 6.05 -5.33 5.85
N THR A 36 5.50 -6.18 6.72
CA THR A 36 6.05 -6.42 8.07
C THR A 36 7.37 -7.19 8.03
N ASN A 37 7.66 -7.90 6.95
CA ASN A 37 8.95 -8.55 6.76
C ASN A 37 10.01 -7.52 6.35
N ASN A 38 10.96 -7.27 7.25
CA ASN A 38 11.97 -6.23 7.11
C ASN A 38 13.17 -6.60 6.23
N ASN A 39 13.27 -7.86 5.79
CA ASN A 39 14.45 -8.42 5.12
C ASN A 39 14.16 -8.97 3.72
N LEU A 40 13.09 -8.51 3.08
CA LEU A 40 12.76 -8.96 1.72
C LEU A 40 13.78 -8.41 0.73
N LYS A 41 14.35 -9.30 -0.07
CA LYS A 41 15.22 -8.97 -1.19
C LYS A 41 14.49 -9.07 -2.53
N SER A 42 13.45 -9.86 -2.57
CA SER A 42 12.63 -10.06 -3.77
C SER A 42 11.22 -10.53 -3.40
N PHE A 43 10.30 -10.31 -4.33
CA PHE A 43 8.93 -10.82 -4.27
C PHE A 43 8.73 -11.85 -5.38
N GLU A 44 7.95 -12.89 -5.06
CA GLU A 44 7.55 -13.92 -5.99
C GLU A 44 6.03 -13.86 -6.18
N PRO A 45 5.54 -13.79 -7.44
CA PRO A 45 4.10 -13.80 -7.71
C PRO A 45 3.45 -15.08 -7.17
N ARG A 46 2.35 -14.92 -6.46
CA ARG A 46 1.56 -16.01 -5.86
C ARG A 46 0.08 -15.74 -6.03
N VAL A 47 -0.70 -16.80 -6.14
CA VAL A 47 -2.15 -16.67 -5.99
C VAL A 47 -2.46 -16.30 -4.54
N SER A 48 -3.17 -15.21 -4.34
CA SER A 48 -3.54 -14.75 -3.00
C SER A 48 -4.43 -15.78 -2.32
N ARG A 49 -4.14 -16.10 -1.07
CA ARG A 49 -4.99 -16.97 -0.23
C ARG A 49 -6.15 -16.19 0.40
N ARG A 50 -6.00 -14.87 0.53
CA ARG A 50 -7.02 -13.95 1.09
C ARG A 50 -7.35 -12.96 0.00
N THR A 51 -8.53 -13.10 -0.58
CA THR A 51 -9.03 -12.23 -1.64
C THR A 51 -10.35 -11.64 -1.19
N MET A 52 -10.60 -10.40 -1.57
CA MET A 52 -11.90 -9.79 -1.39
C MET A 52 -12.95 -10.44 -2.32
N ASN A 53 -14.23 -10.29 -1.99
CA ASN A 53 -15.31 -10.74 -2.88
C ASN A 53 -15.14 -10.10 -4.27
N LYS A 54 -15.24 -10.91 -5.33
CA LYS A 54 -15.08 -10.54 -6.74
C LYS A 54 -13.64 -10.29 -7.21
N GLU A 55 -12.63 -10.49 -6.37
CA GLU A 55 -11.24 -10.41 -6.80
C GLU A 55 -10.86 -11.66 -7.62
N ASP A 56 -10.14 -11.47 -8.72
CA ASP A 56 -9.64 -12.58 -9.52
C ASP A 56 -8.65 -13.44 -8.72
N ARG A 57 -8.91 -14.75 -8.71
CA ARG A 57 -8.12 -15.75 -7.95
C ARG A 57 -7.25 -16.62 -8.83
N SER A 58 -7.25 -16.40 -10.12
CA SER A 58 -6.50 -17.23 -11.08
C SER A 58 -5.10 -16.71 -11.37
N VAL A 59 -4.87 -15.41 -11.16
CA VAL A 59 -3.62 -14.73 -11.51
C VAL A 59 -2.63 -14.76 -10.35
N PRO A 60 -1.49 -15.48 -10.48
CA PRO A 60 -0.37 -15.32 -9.56
C PRO A 60 0.21 -13.91 -9.69
N ARG A 61 0.32 -13.19 -8.58
CA ARG A 61 0.78 -11.80 -8.59
C ARG A 61 1.46 -11.39 -7.30
N VAL A 62 2.22 -10.32 -7.37
CA VAL A 62 2.55 -9.47 -6.23
C VAL A 62 1.64 -8.25 -6.33
N SER A 63 0.74 -8.07 -5.39
CA SER A 63 -0.08 -6.86 -5.27
C SER A 63 0.78 -5.72 -4.75
N THR A 64 0.85 -4.65 -5.51
CA THR A 64 1.66 -3.45 -5.24
C THR A 64 0.81 -2.22 -5.56
N ALA A 65 1.32 -1.01 -5.33
CA ALA A 65 0.61 0.21 -5.69
C ALA A 65 1.55 1.26 -6.30
N ALA A 66 0.99 2.19 -7.05
CA ALA A 66 1.75 3.28 -7.66
C ALA A 66 2.27 4.29 -6.62
N THR A 67 1.60 4.37 -5.45
CA THR A 67 1.85 5.39 -4.42
C THR A 67 1.84 4.78 -3.03
N LEU A 68 2.41 5.50 -2.05
CA LEU A 68 2.31 5.10 -0.65
C LEU A 68 0.85 5.05 -0.20
N ASN A 69 0.05 6.02 -0.60
CA ASN A 69 -1.37 6.05 -0.26
C ASN A 69 -2.12 4.83 -0.80
N GLY A 70 -1.83 4.41 -2.03
CA GLY A 70 -2.37 3.17 -2.58
C GLY A 70 -1.98 1.94 -1.76
N CYS A 71 -0.69 1.84 -1.37
CA CYS A 71 -0.24 0.77 -0.47
C CYS A 71 -1.01 0.76 0.86
N LEU A 72 -1.16 1.93 1.49
CA LEU A 72 -1.86 2.07 2.76
C LEU A 72 -3.35 1.76 2.63
N SER A 73 -3.98 2.13 1.52
CA SER A 73 -5.37 1.81 1.21
C SER A 73 -5.61 0.31 1.11
N GLY A 74 -4.69 -0.43 0.49
CA GLY A 74 -4.76 -1.89 0.41
C GLY A 74 -4.68 -2.59 1.78
N TYR A 75 -4.15 -1.93 2.79
CA TYR A 75 -4.12 -2.42 4.18
C TYR A 75 -5.24 -1.85 5.06
N SER A 76 -6.12 -1.01 4.53
CA SER A 76 -7.18 -0.35 5.31
C SER A 76 -8.08 -1.37 6.03
N ALA A 77 -8.42 -2.50 5.39
CA ALA A 77 -9.18 -3.57 6.03
C ALA A 77 -8.43 -4.20 7.21
N ALA A 78 -7.11 -4.39 7.10
CA ALA A 78 -6.30 -4.90 8.20
C ALA A 78 -6.17 -3.89 9.35
N LEU A 79 -6.20 -2.60 9.03
CA LEU A 79 -6.24 -1.53 10.02
C LEU A 79 -7.62 -1.39 10.67
N TYR A 80 -8.68 -1.81 9.97
CA TYR A 80 -10.05 -1.88 10.51
C TYR A 80 -10.15 -2.92 11.63
N ASP A 81 -9.56 -4.10 11.40
CA ASP A 81 -9.48 -5.17 12.38
C ASP A 81 -8.42 -4.91 13.46
N TRP A 82 -7.82 -3.74 13.50
CA TRP A 82 -6.78 -3.38 14.47
C TRP A 82 -7.22 -3.58 15.93
N GLU A 83 -8.50 -3.47 16.23
CA GLU A 83 -9.01 -3.79 17.58
C GLU A 83 -8.92 -5.27 17.92
N ALA A 84 -8.89 -6.13 16.90
CA ALA A 84 -8.77 -7.57 17.01
C ALA A 84 -7.33 -8.09 16.84
N MET A 85 -6.38 -7.22 16.42
CA MET A 85 -4.99 -7.62 16.22
C MET A 85 -4.17 -7.40 17.48
N ASP A 86 -3.40 -8.43 17.86
CA ASP A 86 -2.35 -8.33 18.86
C ASP A 86 -1.42 -7.17 18.56
N ALA A 87 -1.42 -6.16 19.40
CA ALA A 87 -0.58 -4.98 19.31
C ALA A 87 0.89 -5.31 19.07
N ASP A 88 1.36 -6.43 19.58
CA ASP A 88 2.74 -6.90 19.48
C ASP A 88 3.21 -7.15 18.04
N LYS A 89 2.30 -7.46 17.12
CA LYS A 89 2.65 -7.70 15.70
C LYS A 89 3.00 -6.42 14.92
N TRP A 90 2.67 -5.25 15.47
CA TRP A 90 2.83 -3.96 14.81
C TRP A 90 4.00 -3.13 15.33
N GLN A 91 4.68 -3.57 16.38
CA GLN A 91 5.75 -2.85 17.07
C GLN A 91 6.96 -2.48 16.19
N GLY A 92 7.16 -3.17 15.08
CA GLY A 92 8.32 -2.96 14.22
C GLY A 92 8.12 -1.95 13.08
N GLY A 93 6.89 -1.50 12.83
CA GLY A 93 6.57 -0.76 11.61
C GLY A 93 6.65 -1.65 10.36
N TRP A 94 6.30 -1.07 9.22
CA TRP A 94 6.38 -1.74 7.92
C TRP A 94 7.49 -1.13 7.09
N LYS A 95 8.24 -1.97 6.41
CA LYS A 95 9.18 -1.51 5.38
C LYS A 95 8.43 -1.19 4.10
N ILE A 96 8.87 -0.12 3.46
CA ILE A 96 8.41 0.30 2.15
C ILE A 96 9.45 -0.15 1.14
N TYR A 97 9.04 -0.94 0.18
CA TYR A 97 9.87 -1.47 -0.88
C TYR A 97 9.52 -0.82 -2.21
N ALA A 98 10.54 -0.37 -2.95
CA ALA A 98 10.43 -0.03 -4.36
C ALA A 98 10.76 -1.27 -5.19
N ILE A 99 9.95 -1.55 -6.20
CA ILE A 99 10.05 -2.74 -7.04
C ILE A 99 9.99 -2.28 -8.50
N PRO A 100 11.12 -2.33 -9.22
CA PRO A 100 11.13 -2.02 -10.64
C PRO A 100 10.45 -3.14 -11.44
N TYR A 101 9.87 -2.77 -12.57
CA TYR A 101 9.24 -3.69 -13.49
C TYR A 101 9.42 -3.26 -14.95
N ASP A 102 9.48 -4.23 -15.84
CA ASP A 102 9.43 -4.02 -17.30
C ASP A 102 8.00 -4.07 -17.81
N VAL A 103 7.19 -4.97 -17.24
CA VAL A 103 5.78 -5.12 -17.54
C VAL A 103 5.01 -5.38 -16.26
N ALA A 104 3.89 -4.69 -16.10
CA ALA A 104 2.95 -4.90 -15.00
C ALA A 104 1.51 -4.75 -15.50
N LEU A 105 0.54 -5.20 -14.71
CA LEU A 105 -0.88 -5.09 -15.00
C LEU A 105 -1.54 -4.15 -14.00
N LYS A 106 -2.34 -3.22 -14.50
CA LYS A 106 -3.21 -2.41 -13.66
C LYS A 106 -4.64 -2.87 -13.82
N PRO A 107 -5.22 -3.54 -12.81
CA PRO A 107 -6.57 -4.04 -12.86
C PRO A 107 -7.59 -2.91 -12.85
N ASN A 108 -8.76 -3.13 -13.44
CA ASN A 108 -9.89 -2.25 -13.29
C ASN A 108 -10.90 -2.80 -12.25
N LYS A 109 -11.93 -2.01 -11.92
CA LYS A 109 -12.95 -2.37 -10.94
C LYS A 109 -13.80 -3.61 -11.27
N LYS A 110 -13.72 -4.15 -12.48
CA LYS A 110 -14.45 -5.37 -12.85
C LYS A 110 -13.80 -6.63 -12.27
N ILE A 111 -12.47 -6.61 -12.13
CA ILE A 111 -11.70 -7.76 -11.62
C ILE A 111 -11.10 -7.51 -10.24
N LEU A 112 -11.07 -6.25 -9.80
CA LEU A 112 -10.67 -5.84 -8.46
C LEU A 112 -11.55 -4.67 -8.03
N GLY A 113 -12.50 -4.90 -7.12
CA GLY A 113 -13.56 -3.95 -6.77
C GLY A 113 -13.06 -2.61 -6.24
N ASP A 114 -11.92 -2.58 -5.58
CA ASP A 114 -11.26 -1.41 -4.97
C ASP A 114 -10.03 -0.93 -5.75
N ALA A 115 -9.85 -1.35 -7.00
CA ALA A 115 -8.68 -1.04 -7.82
C ALA A 115 -8.37 0.46 -7.93
N GLU A 116 -9.41 1.29 -8.00
CA GLU A 116 -9.25 2.76 -8.08
C GLU A 116 -8.77 3.36 -6.75
N GLN A 117 -9.13 2.73 -5.63
CA GLN A 117 -8.82 3.18 -4.27
C GLN A 117 -7.40 2.78 -3.88
N THR A 118 -7.05 1.54 -4.19
CA THR A 118 -5.75 0.97 -3.85
C THR A 118 -4.67 1.34 -4.88
N GLU A 119 -5.06 1.91 -6.03
CA GLU A 119 -4.16 2.14 -7.17
C GLU A 119 -3.31 0.89 -7.48
N GLU A 120 -3.93 -0.29 -7.32
CA GLU A 120 -3.21 -1.55 -7.33
C GLU A 120 -2.57 -1.84 -8.69
N ILE A 121 -1.35 -2.34 -8.62
CA ILE A 121 -0.55 -2.78 -9.75
C ILE A 121 -0.14 -4.23 -9.47
N TRP A 122 -0.37 -5.11 -10.43
CA TRP A 122 -0.02 -6.52 -10.35
C TRP A 122 1.30 -6.78 -11.06
N LEU A 123 2.28 -7.21 -10.32
CA LEU A 123 3.49 -7.78 -10.87
C LEU A 123 3.26 -9.28 -11.08
N VAL A 124 3.24 -9.70 -12.32
CA VAL A 124 2.84 -11.06 -12.73
C VAL A 124 3.97 -11.75 -13.47
N PRO A 125 4.07 -13.08 -13.42
CA PRO A 125 5.05 -13.80 -14.25
C PRO A 125 4.65 -13.62 -15.72
N TYR A 126 5.48 -12.98 -16.53
CA TYR A 126 5.19 -12.73 -17.94
C TYR A 126 5.78 -13.79 -18.88
N ASN A 127 6.44 -14.79 -18.34
CA ASN A 127 6.83 -16.01 -19.03
C ASN A 127 6.67 -17.20 -18.08
N LYS A 128 6.74 -18.43 -18.58
CA LYS A 128 6.57 -19.65 -17.78
C LYS A 128 7.67 -19.88 -16.73
N SER A 129 8.70 -19.04 -16.67
CA SER A 129 9.74 -19.10 -15.66
C SER A 129 9.28 -18.39 -14.38
N HIS A 130 9.76 -18.85 -13.22
CA HIS A 130 9.55 -18.17 -11.96
C HIS A 130 10.25 -16.81 -12.00
N VAL A 131 9.45 -15.76 -12.12
CA VAL A 131 9.96 -14.38 -12.08
C VAL A 131 10.01 -13.94 -10.63
N ARG A 132 11.18 -13.49 -10.20
CA ARG A 132 11.37 -12.82 -8.92
C ARG A 132 11.60 -11.34 -9.17
N TYR A 133 10.79 -10.52 -8.58
CA TYR A 133 10.93 -9.08 -8.63
C TYR A 133 11.86 -8.61 -7.53
N GLN A 134 12.97 -7.99 -7.88
CA GLN A 134 13.91 -7.43 -6.91
C GLN A 134 13.25 -6.31 -6.12
N ALA A 135 13.54 -6.25 -4.83
CA ALA A 135 12.94 -5.28 -3.92
C ALA A 135 14.04 -4.47 -3.22
N THR A 136 13.93 -3.16 -3.29
CA THR A 136 14.83 -2.24 -2.60
C THR A 136 14.08 -1.54 -1.47
N PRO A 137 14.52 -1.63 -0.21
CA PRO A 137 13.91 -0.89 0.87
C PRO A 137 14.19 0.60 0.69
N VAL A 138 13.12 1.42 0.59
CA VAL A 138 13.21 2.87 0.39
C VAL A 138 12.74 3.67 1.59
N GLY A 139 12.12 3.01 2.57
CA GLY A 139 11.63 3.69 3.77
C GLY A 139 10.96 2.73 4.74
N GLU A 140 10.32 3.33 5.72
CA GLU A 140 9.47 2.61 6.68
C GLU A 140 8.29 3.47 7.10
N VAL A 141 7.20 2.83 7.49
CA VAL A 141 5.99 3.48 8.00
C VAL A 141 5.49 2.72 9.23
N PHE A 142 5.05 3.46 10.23
CA PHE A 142 4.28 2.92 11.35
C PHE A 142 3.07 3.80 11.63
N PHE A 143 2.09 3.25 12.33
CA PHE A 143 0.83 3.93 12.62
C PHE A 143 0.65 4.12 14.12
N THR A 144 -0.05 5.20 14.48
CA THR A 144 -0.55 5.40 15.83
C THR A 144 -2.06 5.67 15.76
N LYS A 145 -2.80 5.14 16.71
CA LYS A 145 -4.22 5.45 16.87
C LYS A 145 -4.33 6.77 17.63
N VAL A 146 -4.86 7.79 16.98
CA VAL A 146 -4.90 9.14 17.56
C VAL A 146 -6.20 9.44 18.30
N GLY A 147 -7.30 8.84 17.91
CA GLY A 147 -8.56 9.06 18.59
C GLY A 147 -9.76 8.48 17.85
N ARG A 148 -10.85 8.31 18.60
CA ARG A 148 -12.18 8.03 18.06
C ARG A 148 -13.07 9.22 18.35
N GLU A 149 -13.57 9.89 17.34
CA GLU A 149 -14.66 10.83 17.49
C GLU A 149 -15.98 10.05 17.46
N ALA A 150 -16.77 10.15 18.53
CA ALA A 150 -18.14 9.68 18.51
C ALA A 150 -18.93 10.60 17.58
N THR A 151 -19.52 10.03 16.52
CA THR A 151 -20.53 10.77 15.75
C THR A 151 -21.81 10.88 16.57
N ALA A 152 -22.51 12.00 16.48
CA ALA A 152 -23.77 12.22 17.18
C ALA A 152 -24.87 11.20 16.79
N ASP A 153 -24.71 10.52 15.65
CA ASP A 153 -25.58 9.46 15.18
C ASP A 153 -24.90 8.10 15.40
N ALA A 154 -25.48 7.29 16.32
CA ALA A 154 -24.99 5.95 16.64
C ALA A 154 -25.03 4.96 15.46
N LYS A 155 -25.68 5.31 14.34
CA LYS A 155 -25.77 4.51 13.13
C LYS A 155 -24.64 4.80 12.13
N LEU A 156 -23.91 5.91 12.31
CA LEU A 156 -22.79 6.24 11.46
C LEU A 156 -21.51 5.58 11.97
N PRO A 157 -20.63 5.13 11.07
CA PRO A 157 -19.33 4.59 11.47
C PRO A 157 -18.54 5.65 12.23
N ARG A 158 -17.91 5.25 13.34
CA ARG A 158 -17.13 6.14 14.20
C ARG A 158 -15.94 6.67 13.41
N ARG A 159 -15.79 7.98 13.39
CA ARG A 159 -14.64 8.65 12.77
C ARG A 159 -13.36 8.31 13.53
N VAL A 160 -12.38 7.76 12.86
CA VAL A 160 -11.06 7.50 13.45
C VAL A 160 -10.02 8.33 12.72
N VAL A 161 -9.30 9.15 13.45
CA VAL A 161 -8.13 9.87 12.95
C VAL A 161 -6.93 8.95 13.11
N VAL A 162 -6.27 8.62 12.02
CA VAL A 162 -5.05 7.80 12.03
C VAL A 162 -3.86 8.67 11.64
N GLN A 163 -2.79 8.56 12.42
CA GLN A 163 -1.51 9.15 12.08
C GLN A 163 -0.56 8.05 11.61
N ALA A 164 0.08 8.28 10.48
CA ALA A 164 1.18 7.49 9.99
C ALA A 164 2.47 8.31 10.10
N TYR A 165 3.54 7.66 10.51
CA TYR A 165 4.87 8.25 10.58
C TYR A 165 5.73 7.54 9.56
N VAL A 166 6.30 8.33 8.65
CA VAL A 166 7.05 7.81 7.50
C VAL A 166 8.48 8.31 7.55
N ARG A 167 9.42 7.39 7.34
CA ARG A 167 10.81 7.71 7.07
C ARG A 167 11.14 7.29 5.64
N ILE A 168 11.62 8.23 4.84
CA ILE A 168 12.16 7.95 3.51
C ILE A 168 13.70 7.94 3.64
N ALA A 169 14.33 6.87 3.17
CA ALA A 169 15.77 6.72 3.21
C ALA A 169 16.46 7.74 2.29
N GLU A 170 17.69 8.11 2.64
CA GLU A 170 18.51 9.04 1.86
C GLU A 170 18.65 8.59 0.39
N GLY A 171 18.63 9.55 -0.52
CA GLY A 171 18.68 9.30 -1.95
C GLY A 171 17.38 8.81 -2.59
N ASN A 172 16.32 8.57 -1.80
CA ASN A 172 15.03 8.08 -2.30
C ASN A 172 13.94 9.15 -2.35
N MET A 173 12.98 8.89 -3.23
CA MET A 173 11.73 9.64 -3.33
C MET A 173 10.58 8.64 -3.38
N LEU A 174 9.44 8.99 -2.77
CA LEU A 174 8.27 8.16 -2.69
C LEU A 174 7.02 8.98 -3.04
N PRO A 175 6.31 8.67 -4.13
CA PRO A 175 5.01 9.26 -4.38
C PRO A 175 4.05 8.94 -3.23
N LEU A 176 3.55 9.97 -2.55
CA LEU A 176 2.50 9.81 -1.55
C LEU A 176 1.16 9.59 -2.24
N ASN A 177 0.89 10.40 -3.25
CA ASN A 177 -0.28 10.35 -4.13
C ASN A 177 0.11 10.94 -5.50
N LYS A 178 -0.86 11.16 -6.39
CA LYS A 178 -0.62 11.66 -7.75
C LYS A 178 0.03 13.05 -7.80
N SER A 179 -0.13 13.87 -6.77
CA SER A 179 0.33 15.27 -6.72
C SER A 179 1.48 15.51 -5.76
N THR A 180 1.72 14.61 -4.81
CA THR A 180 2.68 14.82 -3.72
C THR A 180 3.74 13.73 -3.71
N VAL A 181 5.00 14.14 -3.73
CA VAL A 181 6.17 13.25 -3.62
C VAL A 181 6.93 13.58 -2.35
N LEU A 182 7.13 12.58 -1.50
CA LEU A 182 7.98 12.67 -0.31
C LEU A 182 9.43 12.42 -0.71
N ARG A 183 10.33 13.30 -0.27
CA ARG A 183 11.78 13.15 -0.43
C ARG A 183 12.39 12.50 0.81
N ALA A 184 13.68 12.18 0.78
CA ALA A 184 14.40 11.69 1.96
C ALA A 184 14.13 12.59 3.19
N GLY A 185 13.75 11.96 4.30
CA GLY A 185 13.34 12.67 5.53
C GLY A 185 12.30 11.94 6.34
N TYR A 186 11.72 12.65 7.29
CA TYR A 186 10.73 12.14 8.25
C TYR A 186 9.44 12.95 8.16
N TYR A 187 8.31 12.26 8.16
CA TYR A 187 7.00 12.87 7.96
C TYR A 187 5.97 12.28 8.90
N GLN A 188 5.08 13.14 9.36
CA GLN A 188 3.81 12.77 9.96
C GLN A 188 2.72 12.97 8.92
N LEU A 189 1.96 11.92 8.64
CA LEU A 189 0.78 11.95 7.79
C LEU A 189 -0.45 11.83 8.69
N THR A 190 -1.38 12.75 8.57
CA THR A 190 -2.66 12.67 9.29
C THR A 190 -3.78 12.42 8.30
N TYR A 191 -4.48 11.32 8.48
CA TYR A 191 -5.64 10.92 7.71
C TYR A 191 -6.90 11.26 8.51
N ASN A 192 -7.67 12.20 8.01
CA ASN A 192 -8.99 12.50 8.52
C ASN A 192 -9.99 11.58 7.83
N ASN A 193 -10.91 10.95 8.57
CA ASN A 193 -11.96 10.06 8.03
C ASN A 193 -11.47 8.72 7.47
N TRP A 194 -10.47 8.09 8.09
CA TRP A 194 -9.99 6.77 7.64
C TRP A 194 -11.09 5.72 7.47
N PHE A 195 -12.22 5.82 8.19
CA PHE A 195 -13.33 4.84 8.13
C PHE A 195 -14.47 5.19 7.18
N GLU A 196 -14.77 6.45 6.99
CA GLU A 196 -15.67 6.86 5.90
C GLU A 196 -14.96 6.78 4.57
N ALA A 197 -13.65 6.90 4.65
CA ALA A 197 -12.76 6.84 3.53
C ALA A 197 -12.07 5.49 3.42
N MET A 198 -12.79 4.42 3.28
CA MET A 198 -12.39 3.46 2.24
C MET A 198 -12.23 4.24 0.91
N ASP A 199 -12.45 5.53 0.97
CA ASP A 199 -12.27 6.57 -0.03
C ASP A 199 -11.04 7.43 0.30
N LEU A 200 -9.87 6.80 0.49
CA LEU A 200 -8.58 7.51 0.47
C LEU A 200 -8.29 8.13 -0.92
N ARG A 201 -9.31 8.28 -1.73
CA ARG A 201 -9.24 8.80 -3.10
C ARG A 201 -9.00 10.29 -3.14
N ASN A 202 -9.31 11.01 -2.07
CA ASN A 202 -9.15 12.45 -2.05
C ASN A 202 -7.80 12.81 -1.42
N PRO A 203 -6.77 13.14 -2.24
CA PRO A 203 -5.45 13.53 -1.73
C PRO A 203 -5.47 14.80 -0.86
N GLN A 204 -6.59 15.54 -0.85
CA GLN A 204 -6.78 16.74 -0.03
C GLN A 204 -7.00 16.40 1.46
N ASP A 205 -7.33 15.14 1.79
CA ASP A 205 -7.62 14.73 3.14
C ASP A 205 -6.37 14.22 3.90
N ILE A 206 -5.19 14.23 3.26
CA ILE A 206 -3.94 13.85 3.88
C ILE A 206 -3.13 15.09 4.23
N MET A 207 -3.04 15.40 5.51
CA MET A 207 -2.12 16.43 5.98
C MET A 207 -0.71 15.84 6.11
N VAL A 208 0.26 16.49 5.46
CA VAL A 208 1.67 16.10 5.49
C VAL A 208 2.46 17.13 6.29
N LYS A 209 3.11 16.69 7.35
CA LYS A 209 3.97 17.54 8.20
C LYS A 209 5.38 16.96 8.24
N PRO A 210 6.41 17.67 7.77
CA PRO A 210 7.80 17.29 8.05
C PRO A 210 8.05 17.31 9.57
N ILE A 211 8.81 16.34 10.06
CA ILE A 211 9.19 16.22 11.47
C ILE A 211 10.69 15.94 11.59
N THR A 212 11.23 16.06 12.80
CA THR A 212 12.63 15.71 13.03
C THR A 212 12.83 14.19 13.21
N SER A 213 14.06 13.72 13.07
CA SER A 213 14.41 12.34 13.39
C SER A 213 14.19 12.01 14.87
N GLY A 214 14.36 13.01 15.75
CA GLY A 214 14.10 12.88 17.17
C GLY A 214 12.62 12.63 17.46
N ASP A 215 11.73 13.43 16.83
CA ASP A 215 10.28 13.25 16.95
C ASP A 215 9.86 11.88 16.42
N TYR A 216 10.34 11.50 15.21
CA TYR A 216 10.04 10.22 14.62
C TYR A 216 10.40 9.04 15.56
N ASN A 217 11.60 9.06 16.13
CA ASN A 217 12.06 8.01 17.04
C ASN A 217 11.28 8.01 18.37
N SER A 218 10.89 9.19 18.86
CA SER A 218 10.04 9.30 20.06
C SER A 218 8.66 8.69 19.82
N TYR A 219 8.01 9.04 18.71
CA TYR A 219 6.71 8.45 18.34
C TYR A 219 6.81 6.95 18.10
N LYS A 220 7.89 6.47 17.49
CA LYS A 220 8.12 5.04 17.27
C LYS A 220 8.22 4.26 18.58
N LYS A 221 8.91 4.81 19.58
CA LYS A 221 8.99 4.23 20.93
C LYS A 221 7.65 4.26 21.67
N LEU A 222 6.89 5.34 21.54
CA LEU A 222 5.55 5.48 22.11
C LEU A 222 4.56 4.51 21.46
N GLY A 223 4.61 4.36 20.14
CA GLY A 223 3.80 3.38 19.41
C GLY A 223 4.11 1.94 19.82
N ALA A 224 5.37 1.64 20.14
CA ALA A 224 5.77 0.34 20.68
C ALA A 224 5.33 0.12 22.14
N GLY A 225 5.13 1.21 22.91
CA GLY A 225 4.82 1.14 24.34
C GLY A 225 3.37 1.47 24.73
N ASN A 226 2.63 2.20 23.90
CA ASN A 226 1.34 2.78 24.24
C ASN A 226 0.13 2.21 23.47
N LEU A 227 0.23 1.01 22.95
CA LEU A 227 -0.96 0.23 22.64
C LEU A 227 -1.57 -0.42 23.90
N GLY A 228 -1.02 -0.10 25.06
CA GLY A 228 -1.64 -0.29 26.36
C GLY A 228 -2.89 0.56 26.45
N LEU A 229 -4.01 -0.06 26.32
CA LEU A 229 -5.35 0.38 26.61
C LEU A 229 -5.36 1.23 27.89
N THR A 230 -5.50 2.52 27.77
CA THR A 230 -6.12 3.29 28.85
C THR A 230 -7.61 3.20 28.62
N THR A 231 -8.26 2.53 29.55
CA THR A 231 -9.70 2.37 29.78
C THR A 231 -10.49 3.64 29.57
#